data_eb7f16ccfa1023e94735c5ec0a7eac8c
#
_entry.id   eb7f16ccfa1023e94735c5ec0a7eac8c
#
_cell.length_a   1.000
_cell.length_b   1.000
_cell.length_c   1.000
_cell.angle_alpha   90.00
_cell.angle_beta   90.00
_cell.angle_gamma   90.00
#
_symmetry.space_group_name_H-M   'P 1'
#
loop_
_entity.id
_entity.type
_entity.pdbx_description
1 polymer ?
#
loop_
_entity_poly.entity_id
_entity_poly.type
_entity_poly.pdbx_seq_one_letter_code
_entity_poly.pdbx_strand_id
1 'polypeptide(L)'
;MLHTLKDLFSKSEETSVFDDPEIRSKVILATGVLMLEMAGADDDFDPEEVKSCFRTLEKNYGLSDNSALTLLEEAETLRADKEKVSEIFEFMNSTLNQDQKAMVLAMIWKIVVADQKVEKHEIRMANQIRVRLQLSEDEAEEARKLAFEGKI
;
A
#
# COMPACT_ATOMS: atom_id res chain seq x y z
N MET A 1 1.84 12.79 -14.09
CA MET A 1 1.08 13.26 -12.92
C MET A 1 0.31 12.12 -12.31
N LEU A 2 0.45 11.93 -11.01
CA LEU A 2 -0.28 10.88 -10.30
C LEU A 2 -1.71 11.34 -10.03
N HIS A 3 -2.65 10.45 -10.28
CA HIS A 3 -4.06 10.65 -9.95
C HIS A 3 -4.32 10.00 -8.59
N THR A 4 -5.50 10.25 -8.02
CA THR A 4 -5.88 9.54 -6.80
C THR A 4 -6.05 8.06 -7.13
N LEU A 5 -5.90 7.20 -6.14
CA LEU A 5 -6.09 5.77 -6.33
C LEU A 5 -7.48 5.47 -6.86
N LYS A 6 -8.48 6.19 -6.36
CA LYS A 6 -9.85 6.09 -6.83
C LYS A 6 -9.96 6.38 -8.33
N ASP A 7 -9.27 7.42 -8.81
CA ASP A 7 -9.27 7.77 -10.23
C ASP A 7 -8.62 6.68 -11.07
N LEU A 8 -7.50 6.12 -10.60
CA LEU A 8 -6.82 5.03 -11.31
C LEU A 8 -7.70 3.79 -11.42
N PHE A 9 -8.47 3.51 -10.37
CA PHE A 9 -9.31 2.31 -10.34
C PHE A 9 -10.65 2.49 -11.03
N SER A 10 -11.16 3.72 -11.10
CA SER A 10 -12.46 4.01 -11.73
C SER A 10 -12.38 4.39 -13.19
N LYS A 11 -11.25 4.95 -13.60
CA LYS A 11 -11.01 5.22 -15.02
C LYS A 11 -10.52 3.95 -15.69
N SER A 12 -11.44 3.15 -16.14
CA SER A 12 -11.04 2.06 -16.98
C SER A 12 -10.76 2.64 -18.35
N GLU A 13 -9.51 2.82 -18.66
CA GLU A 13 -9.10 2.94 -20.04
C GLU A 13 -9.01 1.51 -20.53
N GLU A 14 -9.93 1.13 -21.39
CA GLU A 14 -9.95 -0.21 -21.99
C GLU A 14 -10.06 -1.32 -20.94
N THR A 15 -9.04 -2.14 -20.74
CA THR A 15 -9.07 -3.21 -19.75
C THR A 15 -8.15 -2.86 -18.60
N SER A 16 -8.71 -2.29 -17.54
CA SER A 16 -7.97 -2.16 -16.29
C SER A 16 -7.82 -3.55 -15.68
N VAL A 17 -6.64 -3.83 -15.12
CA VAL A 17 -6.40 -5.05 -14.33
C VAL A 17 -7.39 -5.17 -13.17
N PHE A 18 -7.97 -4.04 -12.75
CA PHE A 18 -8.91 -4.00 -11.63
C PHE A 18 -10.34 -4.35 -12.03
N ASP A 19 -10.59 -4.58 -13.31
CA ASP A 19 -11.89 -5.09 -13.77
C ASP A 19 -12.05 -6.58 -13.44
N ASP A 20 -10.92 -7.28 -13.21
CA ASP A 20 -10.94 -8.66 -12.75
C ASP A 20 -11.02 -8.67 -11.21
N PRO A 21 -12.14 -9.15 -10.63
CA PRO A 21 -12.30 -9.15 -9.18
C PRO A 21 -11.22 -9.93 -8.44
N GLU A 22 -10.72 -11.00 -9.03
CA GLU A 22 -9.66 -11.82 -8.41
C GLU A 22 -8.35 -11.05 -8.34
N ILE A 23 -7.97 -10.37 -9.42
CA ILE A 23 -6.76 -9.56 -9.46
C ILE A 23 -6.90 -8.39 -8.49
N ARG A 24 -8.05 -7.74 -8.48
CA ARG A 24 -8.32 -6.63 -7.57
C ARG A 24 -8.16 -7.06 -6.11
N SER A 25 -8.73 -8.20 -5.75
CA SER A 25 -8.61 -8.74 -4.39
C SER A 25 -7.16 -9.00 -4.01
N LYS A 26 -6.38 -9.55 -4.93
CA LYS A 26 -4.95 -9.80 -4.68
C LYS A 26 -4.15 -8.52 -4.48
N VAL A 27 -4.44 -7.48 -5.26
CA VAL A 27 -3.78 -6.17 -5.11
C VAL A 27 -4.10 -5.56 -3.76
N ILE A 28 -5.36 -5.63 -3.34
CA ILE A 28 -5.79 -5.10 -2.05
C ILE A 28 -5.08 -5.82 -0.91
N LEU A 29 -5.03 -7.16 -0.98
CA LEU A 29 -4.35 -7.96 0.03
C LEU A 29 -2.85 -7.64 0.06
N ALA A 30 -2.22 -7.53 -1.10
CA ALA A 30 -0.81 -7.18 -1.21
C ALA A 30 -0.53 -5.82 -0.58
N THR A 31 -1.40 -4.84 -0.84
CA THR A 31 -1.28 -3.52 -0.22
C THR A 31 -1.35 -3.62 1.30
N GLY A 32 -2.28 -4.42 1.81
CA GLY A 32 -2.41 -4.66 3.25
C GLY A 32 -1.15 -5.25 3.86
N VAL A 33 -0.52 -6.21 3.19
CA VAL A 33 0.73 -6.81 3.66
C VAL A 33 1.83 -5.76 3.77
N LEU A 34 1.99 -4.92 2.75
CA LEU A 34 3.02 -3.88 2.76
C LEU A 34 2.74 -2.79 3.79
N MET A 35 1.48 -2.46 4.02
CA MET A 35 1.11 -1.52 5.08
C MET A 35 1.51 -2.06 6.45
N LEU A 36 1.26 -3.35 6.70
CA LEU A 36 1.64 -3.98 7.96
C LEU A 36 3.17 -4.11 8.10
N GLU A 37 3.88 -4.33 7.00
CA GLU A 37 5.35 -4.30 7.02
C GLU A 37 5.85 -2.94 7.51
N MET A 38 5.24 -1.86 7.02
CA MET A 38 5.61 -0.52 7.44
C MET A 38 5.25 -0.27 8.91
N ALA A 39 4.05 -0.66 9.33
CA ALA A 39 3.57 -0.47 10.70
C ALA A 39 4.39 -1.28 11.70
N GLY A 40 4.88 -2.44 11.29
CA GLY A 40 5.68 -3.32 12.13
C GLY A 40 7.18 -3.11 12.01
N ALA A 41 7.63 -2.06 11.33
CA ALA A 41 9.05 -1.84 11.02
C ALA A 41 9.93 -1.73 12.28
N ASP A 42 9.36 -1.30 13.40
CA ASP A 42 10.06 -1.17 14.68
C ASP A 42 9.66 -2.24 15.71
N ASP A 43 8.97 -3.29 15.25
CA ASP A 43 8.45 -4.39 16.06
C ASP A 43 7.38 -3.96 17.08
N ASP A 44 6.87 -2.74 16.96
CA ASP A 44 5.90 -2.20 17.91
C ASP A 44 4.73 -1.58 17.13
N PHE A 45 3.58 -2.27 17.11
CA PHE A 45 2.39 -1.77 16.41
C PHE A 45 1.73 -0.66 17.21
N ASP A 46 1.86 0.57 16.69
CA ASP A 46 1.13 1.71 17.24
C ASP A 46 -0.35 1.58 16.85
N PRO A 47 -1.29 1.66 17.83
CA PRO A 47 -2.71 1.61 17.52
C PRO A 47 -3.17 2.63 16.47
N GLU A 48 -2.55 3.82 16.45
CA GLU A 48 -2.90 4.83 15.44
C GLU A 48 -2.48 4.41 14.04
N GLU A 49 -1.36 3.72 13.91
CA GLU A 49 -0.90 3.18 12.62
C GLU A 49 -1.86 2.13 12.11
N VAL A 50 -2.33 1.23 12.98
CA VAL A 50 -3.29 0.19 12.59
C VAL A 50 -4.60 0.82 12.15
N LYS A 51 -5.09 1.83 12.88
CA LYS A 51 -6.29 2.57 12.49
C LYS A 51 -6.11 3.25 11.14
N SER A 52 -4.93 3.80 10.88
CA SER A 52 -4.63 4.42 9.59
C SER A 52 -4.68 3.39 8.46
N CYS A 53 -4.20 2.18 8.69
CA CYS A 53 -4.32 1.08 7.73
C CYS A 53 -5.79 0.84 7.37
N PHE A 54 -6.65 0.69 8.39
CA PHE A 54 -8.07 0.48 8.18
C PHE A 54 -8.69 1.59 7.35
N ARG A 55 -8.49 2.83 7.76
CA ARG A 55 -9.07 4.00 7.09
C ARG A 55 -8.61 4.11 5.65
N THR A 56 -7.32 3.87 5.41
CA THR A 56 -6.75 3.97 4.09
C THR A 56 -7.34 2.92 3.16
N LEU A 57 -7.46 1.69 3.64
CA LEU A 57 -8.05 0.60 2.86
C LEU A 57 -9.54 0.86 2.58
N GLU A 58 -10.29 1.30 3.58
CA GLU A 58 -11.70 1.60 3.43
C GLU A 58 -11.92 2.73 2.43
N LYS A 59 -11.16 3.82 2.59
CA LYS A 59 -11.31 5.01 1.74
C LYS A 59 -10.91 4.74 0.28
N ASN A 60 -9.78 4.09 0.08
CA ASN A 60 -9.21 3.97 -1.27
C ASN A 60 -9.73 2.77 -2.04
N TYR A 61 -10.14 1.71 -1.35
CA TYR A 61 -10.65 0.50 -2.00
C TYR A 61 -12.14 0.28 -1.79
N GLY A 62 -12.79 1.15 -1.01
CA GLY A 62 -14.23 1.02 -0.76
C GLY A 62 -14.60 -0.18 0.07
N LEU A 63 -13.77 -0.55 1.05
CA LEU A 63 -14.02 -1.71 1.89
C LEU A 63 -14.86 -1.35 3.11
N SER A 64 -15.71 -2.29 3.54
CA SER A 64 -16.42 -2.18 4.81
C SER A 64 -15.46 -2.46 5.97
N ASP A 65 -15.87 -2.11 7.19
CA ASP A 65 -15.08 -2.37 8.40
C ASP A 65 -14.72 -3.86 8.53
N ASN A 66 -15.69 -4.74 8.32
CA ASN A 66 -15.47 -6.18 8.41
C ASN A 66 -14.52 -6.69 7.34
N SER A 67 -14.66 -6.20 6.12
CA SER A 67 -13.78 -6.60 5.02
C SER A 67 -12.35 -6.14 5.26
N ALA A 68 -12.17 -4.92 5.76
CA ALA A 68 -10.84 -4.39 6.08
C ALA A 68 -10.19 -5.19 7.20
N LEU A 69 -10.95 -5.53 8.25
CA LEU A 69 -10.45 -6.34 9.36
C LEU A 69 -10.00 -7.72 8.89
N THR A 70 -10.86 -8.41 8.14
CA THR A 70 -10.55 -9.74 7.61
C THR A 70 -9.29 -9.70 6.74
N LEU A 71 -9.20 -8.68 5.91
CA LEU A 71 -8.05 -8.51 5.02
C LEU A 71 -6.76 -8.30 5.82
N LEU A 72 -6.78 -7.47 6.85
CA LEU A 72 -5.58 -7.21 7.65
C LEU A 72 -5.18 -8.44 8.46
N GLU A 73 -6.13 -9.25 8.92
CA GLU A 73 -5.83 -10.51 9.59
C GLU A 73 -5.14 -11.48 8.64
N GLU A 74 -5.62 -11.60 7.42
CA GLU A 74 -5.00 -12.42 6.39
C GLU A 74 -3.63 -11.90 6.00
N ALA A 75 -3.50 -10.58 5.86
CA ALA A 75 -2.24 -9.93 5.54
C ALA A 75 -1.18 -10.19 6.62
N GLU A 76 -1.57 -10.19 7.90
CA GLU A 76 -0.65 -10.48 9.00
C GLU A 76 -0.10 -11.90 8.91
N THR A 77 -0.95 -12.85 8.54
CA THR A 77 -0.52 -14.24 8.35
C THR A 77 0.49 -14.35 7.19
N LEU A 78 0.21 -13.68 6.08
CA LEU A 78 1.10 -13.71 4.90
C LEU A 78 2.43 -13.04 5.19
N ARG A 79 2.39 -11.93 5.90
CA ARG A 79 3.57 -11.15 6.23
C ARG A 79 4.62 -11.96 7.00
N ALA A 80 4.19 -12.92 7.79
CA ALA A 80 5.08 -13.76 8.57
C ALA A 80 5.95 -14.70 7.71
N ASP A 81 5.57 -14.91 6.45
CA ASP A 81 6.27 -15.80 5.52
C ASP A 81 7.00 -14.98 4.47
N LYS A 82 8.35 -14.99 4.52
CA LYS A 82 9.17 -14.20 3.62
C LYS A 82 9.02 -14.59 2.15
N GLU A 83 8.77 -15.86 1.88
CA GLU A 83 8.54 -16.31 0.50
C GLU A 83 7.24 -15.73 -0.05
N LYS A 84 6.20 -15.68 0.79
CA LYS A 84 4.92 -15.10 0.41
C LYS A 84 5.06 -13.61 0.13
N VAL A 85 5.85 -12.91 0.94
CA VAL A 85 6.11 -11.48 0.73
C VAL A 85 6.83 -11.26 -0.61
N SER A 86 7.80 -12.09 -0.94
CA SER A 86 8.49 -12.02 -2.24
C SER A 86 7.55 -12.27 -3.40
N GLU A 87 6.66 -13.23 -3.28
CA GLU A 87 5.64 -13.50 -4.30
C GLU A 87 4.71 -12.30 -4.50
N ILE A 88 4.40 -11.59 -3.42
CA ILE A 88 3.59 -10.37 -3.48
C ILE A 88 4.26 -9.29 -4.31
N PHE A 89 5.56 -9.07 -4.11
CA PHE A 89 6.30 -8.10 -4.92
C PHE A 89 6.35 -8.51 -6.39
N GLU A 90 6.60 -9.79 -6.66
CA GLU A 90 6.58 -10.30 -8.03
C GLU A 90 5.23 -10.09 -8.69
N PHE A 91 4.16 -10.37 -7.97
CA PHE A 91 2.80 -10.18 -8.45
C PHE A 91 2.54 -8.71 -8.79
N MET A 92 2.91 -7.79 -7.89
CA MET A 92 2.70 -6.36 -8.11
C MET A 92 3.50 -5.86 -9.30
N ASN A 93 4.75 -6.29 -9.42
CA ASN A 93 5.61 -5.84 -10.51
C ASN A 93 5.15 -6.35 -11.87
N SER A 94 4.54 -7.53 -11.93
CA SER A 94 4.03 -8.09 -13.18
C SER A 94 2.63 -7.61 -13.53
N THR A 95 1.88 -7.09 -12.57
CA THR A 95 0.47 -6.76 -12.73
C THR A 95 0.21 -5.25 -12.81
N LEU A 96 0.94 -4.46 -12.02
CA LEU A 96 0.70 -3.02 -11.90
C LEU A 96 1.67 -2.20 -12.76
N ASN A 97 1.17 -1.08 -13.29
CA ASN A 97 2.04 -0.10 -13.95
C ASN A 97 2.72 0.79 -12.89
N GLN A 98 3.61 1.68 -13.33
CA GLN A 98 4.38 2.54 -12.43
C GLN A 98 3.48 3.46 -11.59
N ASP A 99 2.46 4.06 -12.20
CA ASP A 99 1.55 4.94 -11.47
C ASP A 99 0.78 4.18 -10.39
N GLN A 100 0.32 2.98 -10.69
CA GLN A 100 -0.40 2.14 -9.73
C GLN A 100 0.51 1.73 -8.57
N LYS A 101 1.75 1.34 -8.85
CA LYS A 101 2.72 1.01 -7.82
C LYS A 101 3.05 2.22 -6.95
N ALA A 102 3.18 3.39 -7.56
CA ALA A 102 3.43 4.62 -6.82
C ALA A 102 2.27 4.97 -5.88
N MET A 103 1.03 4.72 -6.31
CA MET A 103 -0.13 4.95 -5.44
C MET A 103 -0.16 3.97 -4.27
N VAL A 104 0.25 2.72 -4.48
CA VAL A 104 0.42 1.76 -3.38
C VAL A 104 1.44 2.29 -2.37
N LEU A 105 2.57 2.78 -2.85
CA LEU A 105 3.60 3.35 -1.98
C LEU A 105 3.07 4.58 -1.22
N ALA A 106 2.26 5.42 -1.86
CA ALA A 106 1.64 6.57 -1.21
C ALA A 106 0.74 6.12 -0.05
N MET A 107 -0.02 5.04 -0.23
CA MET A 107 -0.86 4.50 0.84
C MET A 107 -0.02 3.98 2.01
N ILE A 108 1.13 3.39 1.72
CA ILE A 108 2.06 2.94 2.75
C ILE A 108 2.59 4.13 3.56
N TRP A 109 2.91 5.25 2.89
CA TRP A 109 3.34 6.46 3.58
C TRP A 109 2.26 7.03 4.51
N LYS A 110 0.98 6.75 4.27
CA LYS A 110 -0.10 7.17 5.17
C LYS A 110 0.06 6.58 6.56
N ILE A 111 0.68 5.42 6.68
CA ILE A 111 0.95 4.80 7.98
C ILE A 111 1.93 5.66 8.77
N VAL A 112 2.95 6.17 8.10
CA VAL A 112 3.96 7.03 8.71
C VAL A 112 3.35 8.38 9.13
N VAL A 113 2.48 8.93 8.28
CA VAL A 113 1.82 10.22 8.54
C VAL A 113 0.91 10.14 9.78
N ALA A 114 0.34 8.97 10.05
CA ALA A 114 -0.65 8.79 11.10
C ALA A 114 -0.15 9.17 12.49
N ASP A 115 1.14 8.92 12.82
CA ASP A 115 1.69 9.25 14.13
C ASP A 115 2.48 10.57 14.12
N GLN A 116 2.54 11.23 12.96
CA GLN A 116 3.21 12.52 12.76
C GLN A 116 4.72 12.50 13.07
N LYS A 117 5.30 11.32 13.13
CA LYS A 117 6.74 11.14 13.34
C LYS A 117 7.29 10.34 12.17
N VAL A 118 8.37 10.84 11.57
CA VAL A 118 9.07 10.10 10.53
C VAL A 118 10.37 9.61 11.14
N GLU A 119 10.44 8.32 11.41
CA GLU A 119 11.62 7.72 12.01
C GLU A 119 12.53 7.09 10.96
N LYS A 120 13.81 6.92 11.34
CA LYS A 120 14.82 6.40 10.40
C LYS A 120 14.47 5.02 9.85
N HIS A 121 13.94 4.14 10.70
CA HIS A 121 13.59 2.79 10.25
C HIS A 121 12.40 2.79 9.29
N GLU A 122 11.49 3.75 9.44
CA GLU A 122 10.37 3.90 8.51
C GLU A 122 10.85 4.39 7.14
N ILE A 123 11.77 5.36 7.13
CA ILE A 123 12.38 5.84 5.89
C ILE A 123 13.11 4.69 5.19
N ARG A 124 13.86 3.91 5.96
CA ARG A 124 14.58 2.75 5.43
C ARG A 124 13.64 1.72 4.84
N MET A 125 12.57 1.41 5.55
CA MET A 125 11.56 0.43 5.08
C MET A 125 10.88 0.94 3.79
N ALA A 126 10.48 2.21 3.76
CA ALA A 126 9.87 2.80 2.58
C ALA A 126 10.81 2.73 1.38
N ASN A 127 12.10 2.98 1.60
CA ASN A 127 13.09 2.89 0.52
C ASN A 127 13.28 1.45 0.04
N GLN A 128 13.26 0.48 0.94
CA GLN A 128 13.34 -0.93 0.58
C GLN A 128 12.14 -1.34 -0.25
N ILE A 129 10.94 -0.90 0.15
CA ILE A 129 9.71 -1.18 -0.60
C ILE A 129 9.77 -0.53 -1.98
N ARG A 130 10.24 0.72 -2.07
CA ARG A 130 10.43 1.41 -3.34
C ARG A 130 11.28 0.59 -4.30
N VAL A 131 12.43 0.15 -3.82
CA VAL A 131 13.37 -0.62 -4.65
C VAL A 131 12.73 -1.93 -5.12
N ARG A 132 12.05 -2.63 -4.23
CA ARG A 132 11.40 -3.90 -4.56
C ARG A 132 10.23 -3.73 -5.51
N LEU A 133 9.56 -2.56 -5.47
CA LEU A 133 8.49 -2.22 -6.41
C LEU A 133 9.04 -1.64 -7.73
N GLN A 134 10.37 -1.54 -7.85
CA GLN A 134 11.01 -1.04 -9.06
C GLN A 134 10.57 0.39 -9.42
N LEU A 135 10.41 1.21 -8.39
CA LEU A 135 10.07 2.62 -8.55
C LEU A 135 11.32 3.49 -8.51
N SER A 136 11.35 4.55 -9.31
CA SER A 136 12.43 5.53 -9.27
C SER A 136 12.30 6.39 -8.01
N GLU A 137 13.39 7.11 -7.68
CA GLU A 137 13.36 8.05 -6.56
C GLU A 137 12.36 9.18 -6.78
N ASP A 138 12.23 9.66 -8.03
CA ASP A 138 11.27 10.69 -8.37
C ASP A 138 9.82 10.22 -8.20
N GLU A 139 9.53 9.00 -8.65
CA GLU A 139 8.21 8.40 -8.47
C GLU A 139 7.87 8.23 -6.99
N ALA A 140 8.84 7.80 -6.20
CA ALA A 140 8.66 7.62 -4.77
C ALA A 140 8.46 8.94 -4.04
N GLU A 141 9.18 9.99 -4.43
CA GLU A 141 9.02 11.31 -3.83
C GLU A 141 7.65 11.90 -4.11
N GLU A 142 7.14 11.70 -5.32
CA GLU A 142 5.80 12.15 -5.67
C GLU A 142 4.73 11.41 -4.85
N ALA A 143 4.92 10.10 -4.66
CA ALA A 143 4.03 9.29 -3.82
C ALA A 143 4.02 9.80 -2.37
N ARG A 144 5.21 10.10 -1.84
CA ARG A 144 5.36 10.64 -0.49
C ARG A 144 4.62 11.96 -0.34
N LYS A 145 4.76 12.86 -1.31
CA LYS A 145 4.05 14.15 -1.30
C LYS A 145 2.55 13.99 -1.27
N LEU A 146 2.01 13.07 -2.06
CA LEU A 146 0.56 12.81 -2.06
C LEU A 146 0.07 12.43 -0.66
N ALA A 147 0.82 11.57 0.02
CA ALA A 147 0.45 11.12 1.36
C ALA A 147 0.51 12.27 2.37
N PHE A 148 1.60 13.06 2.36
CA PHE A 148 1.80 14.14 3.31
C PHE A 148 0.89 15.34 3.05
N GLU A 149 0.45 15.54 1.81
CA GLU A 149 -0.49 16.61 1.46
C GLU A 149 -1.95 16.20 1.67
N GLY A 150 -2.19 14.96 2.10
CA GLY A 150 -3.54 14.48 2.36
C GLY A 150 -4.39 14.29 1.11
N LYS A 151 -3.77 14.02 -0.04
CA LYS A 151 -4.48 13.86 -1.31
C LYS A 151 -4.94 12.45 -1.61
N ILE A 152 -4.70 11.55 -0.68
CA ILE A 152 -5.20 10.17 -0.77
C ILE A 152 -5.81 9.74 0.55
#